data_9316832d21eea37933e29ef89f2ed27a
#
_entry.id   9316832d21eea37933e29ef89f2ed27a
#
_cell.length_a   1.000
_cell.length_b   1.000
_cell.length_c   1.000
_cell.angle_alpha   90.00
_cell.angle_beta   90.00
_cell.angle_gamma   90.00
#
_symmetry.space_group_name_H-M   'P 1'
#
loop_
_entity.id
_entity.type
_entity.pdbx_description
1 polymer ?
#
loop_
_entity_poly.entity_id
_entity_poly.type
_entity_poly.pdbx_seq_one_letter_code
_entity_poly.pdbx_strand_id
1 'polypeptide(L)'
;MNQQTLRQTSISALGTILGIWAHPDDEAYLSGGLMALARDAGSRVVCVTATRGELGTAEPDRWPPGPLAARRTEELRDCLGILGVTEHHWLGYRDGQCDRVPPSGAIARLGDLIDEVRPDTVVTFGPDGNTGHPDHRAVGRWAAAAVSWAAPAGTRLLQAAVTTDWAHRWRPTNQRFSVFMPGFPVTHAESSLALHLALDPVTLDRKVRALTAQATQTAGLIGVMGSGEYAAWVADEAFVEAWPEPDPTTCDRCWWNHESASWHCATHP
;
A
#
# COMPACT_ATOMS: atom_id res chain seq x y z
N MET A 1 -12.27 27.87 -11.32
CA MET A 1 -11.11 26.99 -11.09
C MET A 1 -11.39 25.66 -11.77
N ASN A 2 -10.47 25.16 -12.59
CA ASN A 2 -10.66 23.90 -13.32
C ASN A 2 -10.54 22.71 -12.35
N GLN A 3 -11.30 21.62 -12.55
CA GLN A 3 -11.21 20.39 -11.73
C GLN A 3 -9.78 19.86 -11.60
N GLN A 4 -8.96 20.02 -12.63
CA GLN A 4 -7.55 19.65 -12.64
C GLN A 4 -6.72 20.48 -11.65
N THR A 5 -7.00 21.77 -11.51
CA THR A 5 -6.34 22.66 -10.53
C THR A 5 -6.73 22.31 -9.08
N LEU A 6 -8.01 21.92 -8.87
CA LEU A 6 -8.48 21.47 -7.55
C LEU A 6 -7.86 20.14 -7.14
N ARG A 7 -7.69 19.18 -8.08
CA ARG A 7 -7.01 17.92 -7.83
C ARG A 7 -5.53 18.12 -7.50
N GLN A 8 -4.83 18.95 -8.25
CA GLN A 8 -3.41 19.25 -8.01
C GLN A 8 -3.17 19.91 -6.64
N THR A 9 -4.02 20.84 -6.24
CA THR A 9 -3.95 21.48 -4.91
C THR A 9 -4.24 20.48 -3.79
N SER A 10 -5.14 19.51 -4.01
CA SER A 10 -5.45 18.45 -3.06
C SER A 10 -4.28 17.44 -2.91
N ILE A 11 -3.60 17.06 -3.99
CA ILE A 11 -2.46 16.14 -3.97
C ILE A 11 -1.22 16.80 -3.34
N SER A 12 -0.92 18.07 -3.68
CA SER A 12 0.22 18.77 -3.07
C SER A 12 0.07 18.95 -1.56
N ALA A 13 -1.16 18.99 -1.05
CA ALA A 13 -1.43 19.04 0.39
C ALA A 13 -1.06 17.75 1.15
N LEU A 14 -0.77 16.66 0.45
CA LEU A 14 -0.25 15.43 1.06
C LEU A 14 1.22 15.52 1.46
N GLY A 15 1.95 16.54 0.97
CA GLY A 15 3.33 16.80 1.33
C GLY A 15 4.29 15.67 0.96
N THR A 16 5.22 15.36 1.85
CA THR A 16 6.13 14.20 1.74
C THR A 16 5.36 12.92 2.00
N ILE A 17 5.41 11.97 1.06
CA ILE A 17 4.67 10.69 1.15
C ILE A 17 5.64 9.55 1.40
N LEU A 18 5.29 8.69 2.38
CA LEU A 18 5.95 7.41 2.64
C LEU A 18 4.96 6.27 2.35
N GLY A 19 5.16 5.53 1.27
CA GLY A 19 4.41 4.31 0.95
C GLY A 19 5.05 3.09 1.61
N ILE A 20 4.29 2.26 2.33
CA ILE A 20 4.78 1.06 3.03
C ILE A 20 3.98 -0.16 2.55
N TRP A 21 4.65 -1.12 1.89
CA TRP A 21 4.02 -2.23 1.18
C TRP A 21 4.68 -3.56 1.51
N ALA A 22 3.96 -4.66 1.28
CA ALA A 22 4.43 -6.00 1.60
C ALA A 22 5.31 -6.59 0.48
N HIS A 23 4.86 -6.49 -0.75
CA HIS A 23 5.49 -7.10 -1.91
C HIS A 23 5.72 -6.08 -3.03
N PRO A 24 6.67 -6.31 -3.94
CA PRO A 24 6.72 -5.57 -5.20
C PRO A 24 5.42 -5.80 -5.97
N ASP A 25 4.80 -4.76 -6.45
CA ASP A 25 3.53 -4.58 -7.15
C ASP A 25 2.42 -3.91 -6.32
N ASP A 26 2.34 -4.14 -5.01
CA ASP A 26 1.34 -3.52 -4.13
C ASP A 26 1.32 -1.99 -4.28
N GLU A 27 2.50 -1.36 -4.31
CA GLU A 27 2.66 0.09 -4.43
C GLU A 27 2.03 0.63 -5.71
N ALA A 28 2.17 -0.11 -6.79
CA ALA A 28 1.68 0.29 -8.10
C ALA A 28 0.17 0.02 -8.24
N TYR A 29 -0.32 -1.11 -7.74
CA TYR A 29 -1.74 -1.41 -7.72
C TYR A 29 -2.54 -0.43 -6.88
N LEU A 30 -2.07 -0.15 -5.66
CA LEU A 30 -2.85 0.54 -4.64
C LEU A 30 -2.62 2.05 -4.58
N SER A 31 -1.47 2.54 -5.06
CA SER A 31 -1.10 3.95 -4.99
C SER A 31 -0.26 4.48 -6.15
N GLY A 32 -0.16 3.72 -7.26
CA GLY A 32 0.68 4.13 -8.40
C GLY A 32 0.29 5.47 -8.99
N GLY A 33 -1.01 5.72 -9.13
CA GLY A 33 -1.54 7.00 -9.59
C GLY A 33 -1.29 8.13 -8.59
N LEU A 34 -1.53 7.86 -7.30
CA LEU A 34 -1.25 8.81 -6.22
C LEU A 34 0.22 9.23 -6.21
N MET A 35 1.14 8.24 -6.25
CA MET A 35 2.58 8.52 -6.26
C MET A 35 3.01 9.32 -7.47
N ALA A 36 2.50 8.96 -8.68
CA ALA A 36 2.80 9.69 -9.90
C ALA A 36 2.33 11.16 -9.83
N LEU A 37 1.09 11.39 -9.40
CA LEU A 37 0.52 12.73 -9.23
C LEU A 37 1.27 13.56 -8.18
N ALA A 38 1.66 12.93 -7.06
CA ALA A 38 2.44 13.59 -6.02
C ALA A 38 3.83 14.01 -6.53
N ARG A 39 4.51 13.14 -7.28
CA ARG A 39 5.80 13.47 -7.91
C ARG A 39 5.66 14.62 -8.91
N ASP A 40 4.61 14.62 -9.72
CA ASP A 40 4.35 15.70 -10.69
C ASP A 40 4.01 17.03 -9.99
N ALA A 41 3.43 16.97 -8.78
CA ALA A 41 3.20 18.13 -7.92
C ALA A 41 4.46 18.61 -7.17
N GLY A 42 5.60 17.91 -7.31
CA GLY A 42 6.87 18.26 -6.66
C GLY A 42 7.05 17.66 -5.27
N SER A 43 6.16 16.79 -4.80
CA SER A 43 6.29 16.12 -3.52
C SER A 43 7.43 15.12 -3.51
N ARG A 44 8.13 14.98 -2.37
CA ARG A 44 9.01 13.85 -2.11
C ARG A 44 8.16 12.59 -1.88
N VAL A 45 8.47 11.51 -2.57
CA VAL A 45 7.82 10.20 -2.39
C VAL A 45 8.88 9.15 -2.12
N VAL A 46 8.75 8.45 -1.00
CA VAL A 46 9.60 7.34 -0.58
C VAL A 46 8.76 6.07 -0.54
N CYS A 47 9.29 4.97 -1.03
CA CYS A 47 8.62 3.68 -1.00
C CYS A 47 9.41 2.67 -0.13
N VAL A 48 8.70 1.90 0.68
CA VAL A 48 9.25 0.82 1.50
C VAL A 48 8.53 -0.47 1.13
N THR A 49 9.29 -1.54 0.86
CA THR A 49 8.74 -2.85 0.58
C THR A 49 9.30 -3.89 1.57
N ALA A 50 8.43 -4.67 2.19
CA ALA A 50 8.82 -5.57 3.27
C ALA A 50 9.59 -6.80 2.77
N THR A 51 9.16 -7.42 1.68
CA THR A 51 9.73 -8.65 1.12
C THR A 51 10.13 -8.46 -0.35
N ARG A 52 10.79 -9.44 -0.94
CA ARG A 52 11.06 -9.42 -2.38
C ARG A 52 10.02 -10.19 -3.19
N GLY A 53 8.96 -10.69 -2.54
CA GLY A 53 7.89 -11.44 -3.18
C GLY A 53 8.36 -12.73 -3.82
N GLU A 54 9.36 -13.39 -3.24
CA GLU A 54 10.06 -14.52 -3.82
C GLU A 54 9.26 -15.82 -3.92
N LEU A 55 8.07 -15.83 -3.32
CA LEU A 55 7.13 -16.97 -3.42
C LEU A 55 5.93 -16.66 -4.34
N GLY A 56 5.82 -15.45 -4.89
CA GLY A 56 4.72 -14.99 -5.71
C GLY A 56 4.74 -15.55 -7.15
N THR A 57 4.67 -16.87 -7.31
CA THR A 57 4.60 -17.52 -8.62
C THR A 57 3.75 -18.77 -8.60
N ALA A 58 3.04 -19.03 -9.71
CA ALA A 58 2.39 -20.32 -9.98
C ALA A 58 3.33 -21.34 -10.66
N GLU A 59 4.54 -20.90 -11.06
CA GLU A 59 5.52 -21.72 -11.80
C GLU A 59 6.85 -21.81 -11.02
N PRO A 60 6.89 -22.47 -9.83
CA PRO A 60 8.07 -22.46 -8.95
C PRO A 60 9.31 -23.10 -9.58
N ASP A 61 9.14 -24.04 -10.51
CA ASP A 61 10.25 -24.65 -11.25
C ASP A 61 10.89 -23.67 -12.23
N ARG A 62 10.12 -22.80 -12.84
CA ARG A 62 10.59 -21.73 -13.73
C ARG A 62 11.16 -20.55 -12.95
N TRP A 63 10.55 -20.25 -11.83
CA TRP A 63 10.87 -19.13 -10.97
C TRP A 63 11.18 -19.59 -9.54
N PRO A 64 12.37 -20.20 -9.31
CA PRO A 64 12.82 -20.47 -7.94
C PRO A 64 12.94 -19.19 -7.11
N PRO A 65 12.81 -19.25 -5.77
CA PRO A 65 12.74 -18.06 -4.92
C PRO A 65 13.86 -17.02 -5.13
N GLY A 66 15.12 -17.46 -5.21
CA GLY A 66 16.26 -16.55 -5.39
C GLY A 66 16.23 -15.80 -6.73
N PRO A 67 16.13 -16.48 -7.88
CA PRO A 67 15.96 -15.86 -9.19
C PRO A 67 14.72 -14.96 -9.27
N LEU A 68 13.57 -15.36 -8.69
CA LEU A 68 12.37 -14.55 -8.67
C LEU A 68 12.57 -13.27 -7.85
N ALA A 69 13.17 -13.36 -6.65
CA ALA A 69 13.50 -12.19 -5.84
C ALA A 69 14.38 -11.17 -6.58
N ALA A 70 15.40 -11.66 -7.30
CA ALA A 70 16.28 -10.81 -8.10
C ALA A 70 15.50 -10.12 -9.22
N ARG A 71 14.68 -10.89 -9.95
CA ARG A 71 13.87 -10.34 -11.05
C ARG A 71 12.85 -9.31 -10.56
N ARG A 72 12.09 -9.60 -9.51
CA ARG A 72 11.12 -8.66 -8.92
C ARG A 72 11.79 -7.40 -8.37
N THR A 73 13.03 -7.50 -7.90
CA THR A 73 13.80 -6.31 -7.49
C THR A 73 14.08 -5.37 -8.66
N GLU A 74 14.43 -5.92 -9.83
CA GLU A 74 14.64 -5.12 -11.05
C GLU A 74 13.31 -4.52 -11.54
N GLU A 75 12.26 -5.33 -11.59
CA GLU A 75 10.93 -4.91 -12.00
C GLU A 75 10.38 -3.79 -11.12
N LEU A 76 10.53 -3.88 -9.79
CA LEU A 76 10.14 -2.83 -8.87
C LEU A 76 10.91 -1.52 -9.12
N ARG A 77 12.22 -1.62 -9.32
CA ARG A 77 13.03 -0.42 -9.64
C ARG A 77 12.53 0.27 -10.91
N ASP A 78 12.25 -0.50 -11.95
CA ASP A 78 11.78 0.03 -13.23
C ASP A 78 10.36 0.62 -13.09
N CYS A 79 9.47 -0.06 -12.33
CA CYS A 79 8.15 0.42 -11.96
C CYS A 79 8.21 1.78 -11.24
N LEU A 80 8.98 1.86 -10.16
CA LEU A 80 9.15 3.09 -9.38
C LEU A 80 9.75 4.22 -10.22
N GLY A 81 10.71 3.90 -11.11
CA GLY A 81 11.27 4.87 -12.07
C GLY A 81 10.21 5.45 -13.01
N ILE A 82 9.28 4.64 -13.52
CA ILE A 82 8.16 5.10 -14.35
C ILE A 82 7.24 6.03 -13.54
N LEU A 83 6.99 5.73 -12.28
CA LEU A 83 6.20 6.56 -11.37
C LEU A 83 6.92 7.84 -10.93
N GLY A 84 8.24 7.96 -11.17
CA GLY A 84 9.07 9.08 -10.76
C GLY A 84 9.55 8.98 -9.30
N VAL A 85 9.41 7.82 -8.69
CA VAL A 85 9.89 7.53 -7.33
C VAL A 85 11.32 7.01 -7.40
N THR A 86 12.24 7.68 -6.72
CA THR A 86 13.68 7.36 -6.75
C THR A 86 14.21 6.87 -5.41
N GLU A 87 13.43 7.04 -4.34
CA GLU A 87 13.81 6.62 -2.99
C GLU A 87 13.05 5.36 -2.61
N HIS A 88 13.77 4.26 -2.36
CA HIS A 88 13.19 2.98 -2.00
C HIS A 88 14.02 2.26 -0.93
N HIS A 89 13.34 1.65 0.04
CA HIS A 89 13.95 0.86 1.12
C HIS A 89 13.34 -0.55 1.20
N TRP A 90 14.20 -1.53 1.48
CA TRP A 90 13.80 -2.90 1.77
C TRP A 90 13.78 -3.14 3.29
N LEU A 91 12.71 -3.74 3.82
CA LEU A 91 12.74 -4.24 5.20
C LEU A 91 13.48 -5.59 5.30
N GLY A 92 13.51 -6.38 4.22
CA GLY A 92 14.28 -7.62 4.13
C GLY A 92 13.64 -8.82 4.85
N TYR A 93 12.33 -8.79 5.04
CA TYR A 93 11.58 -9.94 5.52
C TYR A 93 11.40 -10.98 4.41
N ARG A 94 11.12 -12.22 4.81
CA ARG A 94 10.83 -13.30 3.88
C ARG A 94 9.35 -13.27 3.48
N ASP A 95 9.09 -13.44 2.19
CA ASP A 95 7.74 -13.54 1.62
C ASP A 95 6.94 -14.68 2.28
N GLY A 96 5.65 -14.41 2.56
CA GLY A 96 4.75 -15.33 3.23
C GLY A 96 5.04 -15.55 4.71
N GLN A 97 5.88 -14.70 5.36
CA GLN A 97 6.26 -14.86 6.76
C GLN A 97 6.13 -13.60 7.62
N CYS A 98 5.64 -12.49 7.08
CA CYS A 98 5.53 -11.25 7.85
C CYS A 98 4.60 -11.40 9.06
N ASP A 99 3.55 -12.20 8.95
CA ASP A 99 2.60 -12.46 10.04
C ASP A 99 3.17 -13.36 11.15
N ARG A 100 4.32 -14.01 10.92
CA ARG A 100 4.95 -14.99 11.83
C ARG A 100 6.13 -14.44 12.59
N VAL A 101 6.61 -13.26 12.22
CA VAL A 101 7.74 -12.64 12.92
C VAL A 101 7.27 -11.72 14.05
N PRO A 102 8.04 -11.59 15.15
CA PRO A 102 7.73 -10.61 16.18
C PRO A 102 7.68 -9.18 15.58
N PRO A 103 6.60 -8.41 15.81
CA PRO A 103 6.40 -7.14 15.14
C PRO A 103 7.36 -6.04 15.62
N SER A 104 7.93 -6.15 16.81
CA SER A 104 8.75 -5.08 17.42
C SER A 104 9.93 -4.64 16.56
N GLY A 105 10.65 -5.58 15.94
CA GLY A 105 11.77 -5.26 15.07
C GLY A 105 11.35 -4.54 13.78
N ALA A 106 10.20 -4.91 13.22
CA ALA A 106 9.65 -4.26 12.03
C ALA A 106 9.15 -2.84 12.36
N ILE A 107 8.45 -2.69 13.48
CA ILE A 107 7.93 -1.41 13.98
C ILE A 107 9.09 -0.45 14.26
N ALA A 108 10.15 -0.90 14.96
CA ALA A 108 11.31 -0.08 15.23
C ALA A 108 11.99 0.40 13.93
N ARG A 109 12.23 -0.52 12.97
CA ARG A 109 12.84 -0.18 11.69
C ARG A 109 11.99 0.78 10.85
N LEU A 110 10.67 0.63 10.86
CA LEU A 110 9.75 1.58 10.22
C LEU A 110 9.76 2.92 10.96
N GLY A 111 9.85 2.92 12.29
CA GLY A 111 10.01 4.13 13.10
C GLY A 111 11.26 4.92 12.74
N ASP A 112 12.40 4.25 12.59
CA ASP A 112 13.66 4.87 12.16
C ASP A 112 13.50 5.52 10.76
N LEU A 113 12.84 4.83 9.81
CA LEU A 113 12.56 5.38 8.48
C LEU A 113 11.59 6.56 8.52
N ILE A 114 10.57 6.51 9.36
CA ILE A 114 9.63 7.62 9.56
C ILE A 114 10.36 8.84 10.12
N ASP A 115 11.26 8.66 11.08
CA ASP A 115 12.06 9.76 11.64
C ASP A 115 13.03 10.35 10.62
N GLU A 116 13.63 9.52 9.76
CA GLU A 116 14.51 9.95 8.66
C GLU A 116 13.75 10.70 7.56
N VAL A 117 12.61 10.16 7.12
CA VAL A 117 11.81 10.69 5.99
C VAL A 117 10.98 11.90 6.41
N ARG A 118 10.49 11.93 7.67
CA ARG A 118 9.59 12.94 8.22
C ARG A 118 8.34 13.15 7.34
N PRO A 119 7.56 12.09 7.07
CA PRO A 119 6.45 12.18 6.14
C PRO A 119 5.30 13.05 6.68
N ASP A 120 4.66 13.80 5.79
CA ASP A 120 3.38 14.44 6.05
C ASP A 120 2.22 13.44 5.89
N THR A 121 2.43 12.42 5.03
CA THR A 121 1.45 11.36 4.78
C THR A 121 2.14 10.00 4.67
N VAL A 122 1.62 9.02 5.40
CA VAL A 122 1.96 7.60 5.23
C VAL A 122 0.83 6.91 4.50
N VAL A 123 1.15 6.08 3.50
CA VAL A 123 0.18 5.31 2.71
C VAL A 123 0.50 3.83 2.84
N THR A 124 -0.48 3.00 3.21
CA THR A 124 -0.27 1.56 3.44
C THR A 124 -1.58 0.78 3.35
N PHE A 125 -1.57 -0.47 3.76
CA PHE A 125 -2.77 -1.30 3.89
C PHE A 125 -3.61 -0.94 5.12
N GLY A 126 -4.91 -1.18 5.03
CA GLY A 126 -5.79 -1.26 6.20
C GLY A 126 -5.54 -2.52 7.05
N PRO A 127 -6.20 -2.66 8.19
CA PRO A 127 -6.10 -3.83 9.06
C PRO A 127 -6.58 -5.12 8.39
N ASP A 128 -7.40 -5.01 7.36
CA ASP A 128 -7.86 -6.09 6.49
C ASP A 128 -6.78 -6.56 5.50
N GLY A 129 -5.74 -5.74 5.24
CA GLY A 129 -4.68 -6.00 4.26
C GLY A 129 -5.17 -5.87 2.82
N ASN A 130 -6.28 -5.18 2.56
CA ASN A 130 -6.93 -5.00 1.27
C ASN A 130 -7.40 -6.33 0.64
N THR A 131 -6.48 -7.24 0.28
CA THR A 131 -6.77 -8.56 -0.28
C THR A 131 -7.01 -9.65 0.77
N GLY A 132 -6.76 -9.37 2.05
CA GLY A 132 -6.75 -10.35 3.13
C GLY A 132 -5.43 -11.11 3.30
N HIS A 133 -4.41 -10.84 2.47
CA HIS A 133 -3.12 -11.52 2.55
C HIS A 133 -2.47 -11.34 3.93
N PRO A 134 -1.94 -12.42 4.58
CA PRO A 134 -1.37 -12.32 5.93
C PRO A 134 -0.24 -11.29 6.04
N ASP A 135 0.65 -11.23 5.04
CA ASP A 135 1.75 -10.25 5.00
C ASP A 135 1.23 -8.80 4.87
N HIS A 136 0.19 -8.55 4.06
CA HIS A 136 -0.41 -7.22 3.95
C HIS A 136 -0.98 -6.75 5.28
N ARG A 137 -1.69 -7.64 5.97
CA ARG A 137 -2.26 -7.38 7.30
C ARG A 137 -1.18 -7.14 8.35
N ALA A 138 -0.06 -7.87 8.28
CA ALA A 138 1.08 -7.67 9.18
C ALA A 138 1.75 -6.32 8.92
N VAL A 139 2.07 -6.01 7.67
CA VAL A 139 2.72 -4.76 7.26
C VAL A 139 1.85 -3.55 7.57
N GLY A 140 0.53 -3.62 7.32
CA GLY A 140 -0.40 -2.56 7.69
C GLY A 140 -0.42 -2.27 9.19
N ARG A 141 -0.41 -3.33 10.04
CA ARG A 141 -0.31 -3.16 11.50
C ARG A 141 1.03 -2.58 11.93
N TRP A 142 2.15 -3.03 11.34
CA TRP A 142 3.47 -2.48 11.66
C TRP A 142 3.55 -1.00 11.30
N ALA A 143 3.04 -0.62 10.12
CA ALA A 143 3.02 0.77 9.68
C ALA A 143 2.18 1.64 10.60
N ALA A 144 0.96 1.21 10.96
CA ALA A 144 0.09 1.96 11.87
C ALA A 144 0.74 2.16 13.25
N ALA A 145 1.35 1.10 13.81
CA ALA A 145 2.05 1.19 15.09
C ALA A 145 3.28 2.10 15.00
N ALA A 146 4.08 2.02 13.93
CA ALA A 146 5.24 2.88 13.74
C ALA A 146 4.86 4.36 13.58
N VAL A 147 3.77 4.65 12.85
CA VAL A 147 3.22 6.01 12.70
C VAL A 147 2.79 6.57 14.07
N SER A 148 2.04 5.79 14.84
CA SER A 148 1.59 6.20 16.18
C SER A 148 2.75 6.54 17.12
N TRP A 149 3.89 5.85 16.97
CA TRP A 149 5.04 6.01 17.85
C TRP A 149 6.05 7.06 17.38
N ALA A 150 6.34 7.14 16.06
CA ALA A 150 7.49 7.89 15.54
C ALA A 150 7.11 9.06 14.62
N ALA A 151 5.86 9.11 14.13
CA ALA A 151 5.53 10.12 13.14
C ALA A 151 5.40 11.53 13.75
N PRO A 152 5.79 12.58 12.99
CA PRO A 152 5.52 13.95 13.36
C PRO A 152 4.03 14.18 13.66
N ALA A 153 3.75 15.07 14.61
CA ALA A 153 2.36 15.46 14.88
C ALA A 153 1.70 16.02 13.61
N GLY A 154 0.50 15.53 13.31
CA GLY A 154 -0.25 15.90 12.10
C GLY A 154 0.05 15.04 10.89
N THR A 155 0.95 14.05 10.96
CA THR A 155 1.14 13.05 9.90
C THR A 155 -0.17 12.30 9.69
N ARG A 156 -0.60 12.24 8.44
CA ARG A 156 -1.80 11.49 8.03
C ARG A 156 -1.45 10.03 7.76
N LEU A 157 -2.34 9.11 8.13
CA LEU A 157 -2.24 7.70 7.78
C LEU A 157 -3.38 7.34 6.82
N LEU A 158 -3.07 7.20 5.54
CA LEU A 158 -4.00 6.77 4.50
C LEU A 158 -3.86 5.27 4.27
N GLN A 159 -4.97 4.56 4.40
CA GLN A 159 -5.06 3.12 4.19
C GLN A 159 -5.79 2.84 2.88
N ALA A 160 -5.16 2.04 2.00
CA ALA A 160 -5.76 1.63 0.74
C ALA A 160 -7.08 0.89 1.00
N ALA A 161 -8.11 1.28 0.27
CA ALA A 161 -9.48 0.82 0.47
C ALA A 161 -10.09 0.30 -0.83
N VAL A 162 -10.98 -0.68 -0.72
CA VAL A 162 -11.81 -1.15 -1.84
C VAL A 162 -13.19 -0.52 -1.69
N THR A 163 -13.65 0.23 -2.71
CA THR A 163 -15.00 0.79 -2.67
C THR A 163 -16.05 -0.26 -2.96
N THR A 164 -17.25 -0.09 -2.37
CA THR A 164 -18.38 -1.00 -2.59
C THR A 164 -18.74 -1.10 -4.07
N ASP A 165 -18.72 0.02 -4.79
CA ASP A 165 -19.09 0.08 -6.21
C ASP A 165 -18.04 -0.63 -7.08
N TRP A 166 -16.75 -0.42 -6.83
CA TRP A 166 -15.67 -1.11 -7.53
C TRP A 166 -15.73 -2.62 -7.27
N ALA A 167 -15.90 -3.05 -6.02
CA ALA A 167 -16.01 -4.46 -5.67
C ALA A 167 -17.20 -5.14 -6.37
N HIS A 168 -18.33 -4.45 -6.46
CA HIS A 168 -19.51 -4.95 -7.15
C HIS A 168 -19.28 -5.03 -8.67
N ARG A 169 -18.74 -3.96 -9.27
CA ARG A 169 -18.45 -3.88 -10.71
C ARG A 169 -17.49 -4.98 -11.17
N TRP A 170 -16.43 -5.20 -10.42
CA TRP A 170 -15.34 -6.11 -10.79
C TRP A 170 -15.43 -7.49 -10.14
N ARG A 171 -16.55 -7.81 -9.49
CA ARG A 171 -16.74 -9.11 -8.83
C ARG A 171 -16.43 -10.30 -9.74
N PRO A 172 -16.93 -10.39 -10.99
CA PRO A 172 -16.64 -11.53 -11.86
C PRO A 172 -15.14 -11.67 -12.16
N THR A 173 -14.46 -10.56 -12.44
CA THR A 173 -13.04 -10.50 -12.72
C THR A 173 -12.23 -10.92 -11.48
N ASN A 174 -12.54 -10.35 -10.32
CA ASN A 174 -11.87 -10.65 -9.06
C ASN A 174 -12.02 -12.12 -8.64
N GLN A 175 -13.20 -12.72 -8.86
CA GLN A 175 -13.44 -14.15 -8.62
C GLN A 175 -12.67 -15.03 -9.59
N ARG A 176 -12.66 -14.67 -10.88
CA ARG A 176 -11.94 -15.42 -11.92
C ARG A 176 -10.44 -15.53 -11.62
N PHE A 177 -9.83 -14.48 -11.11
CA PHE A 177 -8.40 -14.41 -10.84
C PHE A 177 -8.04 -14.65 -9.37
N SER A 178 -9.02 -14.94 -8.50
CA SER A 178 -8.80 -15.16 -7.06
C SER A 178 -8.02 -14.02 -6.41
N VAL A 179 -8.38 -12.77 -6.76
CA VAL A 179 -7.68 -11.55 -6.30
C VAL A 179 -7.73 -11.41 -4.78
N PHE A 180 -8.84 -11.84 -4.18
CA PHE A 180 -9.07 -11.72 -2.75
C PHE A 180 -9.11 -13.08 -2.07
N MET A 181 -8.59 -13.12 -0.85
CA MET A 181 -8.73 -14.30 0.01
C MET A 181 -10.19 -14.49 0.46
N PRO A 182 -10.58 -15.71 0.90
CA PRO A 182 -11.92 -15.96 1.40
C PRO A 182 -12.33 -14.97 2.50
N GLY A 183 -13.53 -14.38 2.36
CA GLY A 183 -14.03 -13.36 3.30
C GLY A 183 -13.62 -11.92 2.97
N PHE A 184 -12.86 -11.70 1.90
CA PHE A 184 -12.43 -10.37 1.45
C PHE A 184 -12.97 -10.03 0.06
N PRO A 185 -12.95 -8.75 -0.36
CA PRO A 185 -12.45 -7.60 0.37
C PRO A 185 -13.42 -7.07 1.44
N VAL A 186 -12.89 -6.32 2.41
CA VAL A 186 -13.69 -5.37 3.20
C VAL A 186 -13.97 -4.16 2.31
N THR A 187 -15.22 -3.75 2.21
CA THR A 187 -15.61 -2.65 1.31
C THR A 187 -16.00 -1.40 2.08
N HIS A 188 -15.75 -0.25 1.47
CA HIS A 188 -16.01 1.07 2.02
C HIS A 188 -17.00 1.84 1.14
N ALA A 189 -17.93 2.56 1.79
CA ALA A 189 -18.81 3.49 1.09
C ALA A 189 -18.01 4.74 0.66
N GLU A 190 -18.41 5.36 -0.44
CA GLU A 190 -17.78 6.60 -0.94
C GLU A 190 -17.70 7.70 0.14
N SER A 191 -18.73 7.80 0.98
CA SER A 191 -18.80 8.79 2.07
C SER A 191 -17.79 8.58 3.19
N SER A 192 -17.16 7.41 3.28
CA SER A 192 -16.12 7.10 4.27
C SER A 192 -14.69 7.30 3.75
N LEU A 193 -14.54 7.64 2.47
CA LEU A 193 -13.23 7.83 1.87
C LEU A 193 -12.66 9.20 2.23
N ALA A 194 -11.39 9.20 2.63
CA ALA A 194 -10.61 10.43 2.79
C ALA A 194 -10.07 10.93 1.45
N LEU A 195 -9.81 10.02 0.51
CA LEU A 195 -9.33 10.33 -0.83
C LEU A 195 -9.85 9.27 -1.81
N HIS A 196 -10.39 9.72 -2.94
CA HIS A 196 -10.74 8.86 -4.08
C HIS A 196 -10.19 9.48 -5.37
N LEU A 197 -9.39 8.73 -6.09
CA LEU A 197 -8.76 9.13 -7.35
C LEU A 197 -9.30 8.26 -8.48
N ALA A 198 -10.20 8.81 -9.28
CA ALA A 198 -10.47 8.32 -10.63
C ALA A 198 -9.37 8.89 -11.54
N LEU A 199 -8.45 8.05 -11.99
CA LEU A 199 -7.26 8.49 -12.72
C LEU A 199 -7.64 9.02 -14.10
N ASP A 200 -7.06 10.16 -14.45
CA ASP A 200 -7.15 10.66 -15.82
C ASP A 200 -6.34 9.78 -16.79
N PRO A 201 -6.59 9.86 -18.12
CA PRO A 201 -5.96 8.96 -19.08
C PRO A 201 -4.42 8.99 -19.08
N VAL A 202 -3.79 10.12 -18.78
CA VAL A 202 -2.32 10.25 -18.77
C VAL A 202 -1.74 9.56 -17.53
N THR A 203 -2.33 9.81 -16.36
CA THR A 203 -1.93 9.19 -15.11
C THR A 203 -2.20 7.68 -15.14
N LEU A 204 -3.33 7.27 -15.70
CA LEU A 204 -3.68 5.86 -15.86
C LEU A 204 -2.71 5.13 -16.79
N ASP A 205 -2.34 5.72 -17.95
CA ASP A 205 -1.33 5.14 -18.84
C ASP A 205 0.00 4.94 -18.12
N ARG A 206 0.43 5.94 -17.33
CA ARG A 206 1.66 5.85 -16.53
C ARG A 206 1.59 4.73 -15.50
N LYS A 207 0.47 4.60 -14.77
CA LYS A 207 0.24 3.50 -13.82
C LYS A 207 0.26 2.14 -14.51
N VAL A 208 -0.42 1.99 -15.65
CA VAL A 208 -0.45 0.74 -16.42
C VAL A 208 0.94 0.36 -16.91
N ARG A 209 1.75 1.33 -17.40
CA ARG A 209 3.14 1.07 -17.77
C ARG A 209 3.99 0.63 -16.58
N ALA A 210 3.81 1.25 -15.42
CA ALA A 210 4.51 0.87 -14.20
C ALA A 210 4.16 -0.55 -13.77
N LEU A 211 2.88 -0.92 -13.78
CA LEU A 211 2.42 -2.29 -13.53
C LEU A 211 2.95 -3.27 -14.58
N THR A 212 2.97 -2.91 -15.85
CA THR A 212 3.50 -3.75 -16.94
C THR A 212 5.00 -4.01 -16.79
N ALA A 213 5.76 -3.10 -16.18
CA ALA A 213 7.18 -3.31 -15.87
C ALA A 213 7.37 -4.44 -14.85
N GLN A 214 6.36 -4.76 -14.04
CA GLN A 214 6.37 -5.89 -13.09
C GLN A 214 5.83 -7.18 -13.74
N ALA A 215 6.39 -7.55 -14.88
CA ALA A 215 5.87 -8.55 -15.79
C ALA A 215 5.71 -9.94 -15.15
N THR A 216 6.56 -10.33 -14.21
CA THR A 216 6.43 -11.62 -13.50
C THR A 216 5.10 -11.76 -12.76
N GLN A 217 4.47 -10.63 -12.40
CA GLN A 217 3.21 -10.58 -11.65
C GLN A 217 2.00 -10.20 -12.52
N THR A 218 2.21 -9.35 -13.51
CA THR A 218 1.11 -8.70 -14.23
C THR A 218 0.86 -9.23 -15.63
N ALA A 219 1.90 -9.81 -16.30
CA ALA A 219 1.78 -10.23 -17.70
C ALA A 219 0.68 -11.28 -17.94
N GLY A 220 0.49 -12.21 -17.00
CA GLY A 220 -0.56 -13.21 -17.09
C GLY A 220 -1.96 -12.60 -17.02
N LEU A 221 -2.18 -11.67 -16.09
CA LEU A 221 -3.46 -10.94 -15.95
C LEU A 221 -3.75 -10.09 -17.19
N ILE A 222 -2.77 -9.29 -17.63
CA ILE A 222 -2.90 -8.43 -18.82
C ILE A 222 -3.20 -9.26 -20.06
N GLY A 223 -2.50 -10.40 -20.21
CA GLY A 223 -2.68 -11.30 -21.36
C GLY A 223 -4.08 -11.92 -21.42
N VAL A 224 -4.69 -12.22 -20.28
CA VAL A 224 -6.03 -12.84 -20.22
C VAL A 224 -7.15 -11.80 -20.23
N MET A 225 -6.98 -10.66 -19.57
CA MET A 225 -7.97 -9.57 -19.54
C MET A 225 -7.97 -8.75 -20.83
N GLY A 226 -6.80 -8.58 -21.44
CA GLY A 226 -6.56 -7.56 -22.43
C GLY A 226 -6.27 -6.20 -21.80
N SER A 227 -5.48 -5.37 -22.49
CA SER A 227 -4.97 -4.10 -21.97
C SER A 227 -6.07 -3.12 -21.56
N GLY A 228 -7.17 -3.07 -22.31
CA GLY A 228 -8.27 -2.15 -22.05
C GLY A 228 -9.04 -2.49 -20.78
N GLU A 229 -9.39 -3.77 -20.56
CA GLU A 229 -10.08 -4.20 -19.34
C GLU A 229 -9.16 -4.06 -18.13
N TYR A 230 -7.88 -4.45 -18.27
CA TYR A 230 -6.89 -4.29 -17.20
C TYR A 230 -6.71 -2.83 -16.79
N ALA A 231 -6.59 -1.91 -17.75
CA ALA A 231 -6.50 -0.48 -17.47
C ALA A 231 -7.75 0.03 -16.74
N ALA A 232 -8.94 -0.38 -17.16
CA ALA A 232 -10.19 0.01 -16.49
C ALA A 232 -10.29 -0.57 -15.07
N TRP A 233 -9.74 -1.77 -14.83
CA TRP A 233 -9.72 -2.42 -13.52
C TRP A 233 -8.83 -1.69 -12.51
N VAL A 234 -7.71 -1.10 -12.94
CA VAL A 234 -6.76 -0.37 -12.08
C VAL A 234 -6.93 1.15 -12.09
N ALA A 235 -8.03 1.65 -12.68
CA ALA A 235 -8.23 3.08 -12.93
C ALA A 235 -8.58 3.89 -11.67
N ASP A 236 -9.00 3.23 -10.59
CA ASP A 236 -9.41 3.88 -9.36
C ASP A 236 -8.45 3.57 -8.22
N GLU A 237 -8.20 4.56 -7.37
CA GLU A 237 -7.48 4.41 -6.11
C GLU A 237 -8.28 5.08 -5.00
N ALA A 238 -8.54 4.36 -3.92
CA ALA A 238 -9.33 4.86 -2.81
C ALA A 238 -8.60 4.64 -1.48
N PHE A 239 -8.78 5.59 -0.58
CA PHE A 239 -8.13 5.56 0.73
C PHE A 239 -9.09 6.01 1.82
N VAL A 240 -9.07 5.32 2.94
CA VAL A 240 -9.63 5.80 4.20
C VAL A 240 -8.51 6.38 5.05
N GLU A 241 -8.83 7.36 5.86
CA GLU A 241 -7.88 7.91 6.83
C GLU A 241 -8.05 7.19 8.17
N ALA A 242 -6.99 6.54 8.61
CA ALA A 242 -6.95 5.99 9.94
C ALA A 242 -6.55 7.11 10.92
N TRP A 243 -7.28 7.22 12.01
CA TRP A 243 -6.79 8.00 13.14
C TRP A 243 -5.65 7.21 13.77
N PRO A 244 -4.45 7.80 13.95
CA PRO A 244 -3.45 7.15 14.76
C PRO A 244 -4.09 6.86 16.12
N GLU A 245 -4.09 5.59 16.53
CA GLU A 245 -4.51 5.29 17.89
C GLU A 245 -3.69 6.17 18.85
N PRO A 246 -4.29 6.75 19.88
CA PRO A 246 -3.58 7.63 20.79
C PRO A 246 -2.33 6.89 21.28
N ASP A 247 -1.18 7.59 21.26
CA ASP A 247 0.08 7.05 21.74
C ASP A 247 -0.14 6.50 23.18
N PRO A 248 -0.05 5.20 23.37
CA PRO A 248 -0.32 4.60 24.67
C PRO A 248 0.72 5.01 25.73
N THR A 249 1.87 5.56 25.32
CA THR A 249 2.88 6.07 26.26
C THR A 249 2.50 7.47 26.78
N THR A 250 1.65 8.20 26.09
CA THR A 250 1.10 9.49 26.51
C THR A 250 -0.30 9.38 27.11
N CYS A 251 -0.92 8.21 27.02
CA CYS A 251 -2.21 7.95 27.61
C CYS A 251 -2.03 7.32 29.00
N ASP A 252 -2.29 8.06 30.05
CA ASP A 252 -2.21 7.58 31.45
C ASP A 252 -3.09 6.34 31.75
N ARG A 253 -3.87 5.87 30.78
CA ARG A 253 -4.83 4.76 30.90
C ARG A 253 -4.63 3.66 29.87
N CYS A 254 -3.56 3.70 29.08
CA CYS A 254 -3.25 2.66 28.11
C CYS A 254 -2.11 1.79 28.64
N TRP A 255 -2.23 0.46 28.44
CA TRP A 255 -1.18 -0.49 28.78
C TRP A 255 -1.02 -1.55 27.66
N TRP A 256 0.20 -1.98 27.47
CA TRP A 256 0.52 -3.04 26.53
C TRP A 256 0.21 -4.40 27.16
N ASN A 257 -0.62 -5.21 26.49
CA ASN A 257 -0.83 -6.61 26.87
C ASN A 257 0.12 -7.51 26.11
N HIS A 258 1.07 -8.11 26.81
CA HIS A 258 2.07 -9.00 26.22
C HIS A 258 1.48 -10.32 25.71
N GLU A 259 0.37 -10.81 26.26
CA GLU A 259 -0.26 -12.07 25.84
C GLU A 259 -1.04 -11.91 24.53
N SER A 260 -1.72 -10.79 24.33
CA SER A 260 -2.47 -10.48 23.10
C SER A 260 -1.65 -9.71 22.08
N ALA A 261 -0.42 -9.28 22.43
CA ALA A 261 0.42 -8.38 21.64
C ALA A 261 -0.38 -7.17 21.14
N SER A 262 -1.15 -6.53 22.03
CA SER A 262 -2.05 -5.43 21.72
C SER A 262 -2.09 -4.39 22.84
N TRP A 263 -2.37 -3.13 22.45
CA TRP A 263 -2.62 -2.05 23.37
C TRP A 263 -4.07 -2.07 23.84
N HIS A 264 -4.27 -1.87 25.11
CA HIS A 264 -5.57 -1.73 25.73
C HIS A 264 -5.69 -0.36 26.36
N CYS A 265 -6.73 0.38 26.02
CA CYS A 265 -7.10 1.62 26.68
C CYS A 265 -8.38 1.40 27.48
N ALA A 266 -8.42 1.90 28.72
CA ALA A 266 -9.67 1.95 29.47
C ALA A 266 -10.63 2.92 28.74
N THR A 267 -11.68 2.37 28.13
CA THR A 267 -12.77 3.15 27.54
C THR A 267 -13.41 4.00 28.61
N HIS A 268 -13.71 5.25 28.29
CA HIS A 268 -14.56 6.09 29.14
C HIS A 268 -15.92 5.42 29.31
N PRO A 269 -16.53 5.48 30.53
CA PRO A 269 -17.90 5.08 30.75
C PRO A 269 -18.89 5.96 29.99
#